data_e048cf2bc09d22f563f828716d39079e
#
_entry.id   e048cf2bc09d22f563f828716d39079e
#
_cell.length_a   1.000
_cell.length_b   1.000
_cell.length_c   1.000
_cell.angle_alpha   90.00
_cell.angle_beta   90.00
_cell.angle_gamma   90.00
#
_symmetry.space_group_name_H-M   'P 1'
#
loop_
_entity.id
_entity.type
_entity.pdbx_description
1 polymer ?
#
loop_
_entity_poly.entity_id
_entity_poly.type
_entity_poly.pdbx_seq_one_letter_code
_entity_poly.pdbx_strand_id
1 'polypeptide(L)'
;MPTQSPPAAPFRLLWALIGLVLTIAATWLETFIVNAPWDWSSAGMQVYSLGVTFQVGAVLLTGCLGGKTAAATAQIAYLVLGLLLFQFFGLPIFAQGGGLDYVHEPTFGYLVGFIPAAWICGYLAFQETPKLERLAFSSLSGLGVIHLFGLSYLTLGSLLGWLKATAAPYWELIFTYSLLPLPGQLVVVCAVAVIAFLMRHLLFY
;
A
#
# COMPACT_ATOMS: atom_id res chain seq x y z
N MET A 1 20.42 10.53 -21.97
CA MET A 1 18.96 10.58 -21.75
C MET A 1 18.72 11.54 -20.58
N PRO A 2 17.89 12.56 -20.68
CA PRO A 2 17.66 13.47 -19.56
C PRO A 2 16.95 12.71 -18.45
N THR A 3 17.65 12.48 -17.35
CA THR A 3 17.05 12.06 -16.10
C THR A 3 16.14 13.19 -15.64
N GLN A 4 14.83 12.94 -15.54
CA GLN A 4 13.91 13.94 -15.01
C GLN A 4 14.41 14.35 -13.61
N SER A 5 14.70 15.64 -13.46
CA SER A 5 15.12 16.18 -12.17
C SER A 5 14.03 15.90 -11.13
N PRO A 6 14.40 15.49 -9.91
CA PRO A 6 13.41 15.25 -8.86
C PRO A 6 12.60 16.53 -8.61
N PRO A 7 11.29 16.42 -8.36
CA PRO A 7 10.44 17.58 -8.14
C PRO A 7 10.99 18.48 -7.03
N ALA A 8 10.80 19.79 -7.16
CA ALA A 8 11.25 20.78 -6.19
C ALA A 8 10.70 20.48 -4.78
N ALA A 9 11.40 20.91 -3.74
CA ALA A 9 11.05 20.60 -2.35
C ALA A 9 9.57 20.84 -1.96
N PRO A 10 8.91 21.96 -2.36
CA PRO A 10 7.50 22.16 -2.06
C PRO A 10 6.58 21.13 -2.72
N PHE A 11 6.89 20.70 -3.94
CA PHE A 11 6.13 19.64 -4.61
C PHE A 11 6.29 18.27 -3.92
N ARG A 12 7.46 17.98 -3.36
CA ARG A 12 7.66 16.75 -2.59
C ARG A 12 6.82 16.72 -1.33
N LEU A 13 6.73 17.86 -0.63
CA LEU A 13 5.90 17.96 0.58
C LEU A 13 4.41 17.81 0.23
N LEU A 14 3.95 18.46 -0.84
CA LEU A 14 2.57 18.34 -1.32
C LEU A 14 2.22 16.88 -1.63
N TRP A 15 3.07 16.17 -2.39
CA TRP A 15 2.86 14.76 -2.71
C TRP A 15 2.92 13.87 -1.47
N ALA A 16 3.76 14.18 -0.49
CA ALA A 16 3.79 13.45 0.78
C ALA A 16 2.49 13.63 1.56
N LEU A 17 1.92 14.83 1.56
CA LEU A 17 0.66 15.13 2.23
C LEU A 17 -0.53 14.46 1.52
N ILE A 18 -0.58 14.52 0.19
CA ILE A 18 -1.57 13.80 -0.62
C ILE A 18 -1.48 12.29 -0.35
N GLY A 19 -0.27 11.72 -0.36
CA GLY A 19 -0.05 10.30 -0.10
C GLY A 19 -0.47 9.89 1.31
N LEU A 20 -0.20 10.70 2.32
CA LEU A 20 -0.64 10.48 3.69
C LEU A 20 -2.17 10.44 3.79
N VAL A 21 -2.85 11.47 3.29
CA VAL A 21 -4.32 11.54 3.31
C VAL A 21 -4.93 10.39 2.53
N LEU A 22 -4.37 10.08 1.35
CA LEU A 22 -4.81 8.97 0.51
C LEU A 22 -4.65 7.62 1.23
N THR A 23 -3.54 7.39 1.91
CA THR A 23 -3.30 6.15 2.66
C THR A 23 -4.29 6.00 3.83
N ILE A 24 -4.53 7.09 4.59
CA ILE A 24 -5.51 7.09 5.68
C ILE A 24 -6.92 6.80 5.14
N ALA A 25 -7.35 7.50 4.10
CA ALA A 25 -8.68 7.29 3.50
C ALA A 25 -8.81 5.87 2.94
N ALA A 26 -7.79 5.38 2.25
CA ALA A 26 -7.77 4.07 1.62
C ALA A 26 -7.74 2.90 2.62
N THR A 27 -7.38 3.13 3.87
CA THR A 27 -7.46 2.13 4.95
C THR A 27 -8.91 1.68 5.19
N TRP A 28 -9.88 2.57 4.97
CA TRP A 28 -11.31 2.32 5.17
C TRP A 28 -12.07 2.01 3.88
N LEU A 29 -11.40 2.05 2.73
CA LEU A 29 -11.98 1.74 1.42
C LEU A 29 -11.70 0.30 1.05
N GLU A 30 -12.74 -0.54 1.06
CA GLU A 30 -12.67 -1.89 0.49
C GLU A 30 -12.60 -1.82 -1.03
N THR A 31 -11.91 -2.78 -1.62
CA THR A 31 -11.81 -2.93 -3.07
C THR A 31 -12.83 -3.93 -3.58
N PHE A 32 -13.50 -3.56 -4.67
CA PHE A 32 -14.52 -4.36 -5.33
C PHE A 32 -14.18 -4.54 -6.81
N ILE A 33 -14.62 -5.64 -7.38
CA ILE A 33 -14.60 -5.89 -8.81
C ILE A 33 -16.02 -6.17 -9.29
N VAL A 34 -16.37 -5.69 -10.47
CA VAL A 34 -17.64 -6.01 -11.12
C VAL A 34 -17.46 -7.16 -12.10
N ASN A 35 -18.52 -7.94 -12.30
CA ASN A 35 -18.55 -8.96 -13.34
C ASN A 35 -18.29 -8.34 -14.73
N ALA A 36 -17.87 -9.18 -15.66
CA ALA A 36 -17.52 -8.74 -16.99
C ALA A 36 -18.72 -8.08 -17.73
N PRO A 37 -18.48 -7.03 -18.53
CA PRO A 37 -19.57 -6.29 -19.21
C PRO A 37 -20.48 -7.14 -20.09
N TRP A 38 -19.96 -8.24 -20.64
CA TRP A 38 -20.76 -9.16 -21.47
C TRP A 38 -21.77 -10.01 -20.68
N ASP A 39 -21.58 -10.11 -19.34
CA ASP A 39 -22.51 -10.83 -18.48
C ASP A 39 -23.63 -9.93 -17.94
N TRP A 40 -23.54 -8.59 -18.12
CA TRP A 40 -24.52 -7.66 -17.58
C TRP A 40 -25.92 -7.80 -18.16
N SER A 41 -26.03 -8.30 -19.40
CA SER A 41 -27.31 -8.54 -20.06
C SER A 41 -28.09 -9.73 -19.49
N SER A 42 -27.39 -10.72 -18.93
CA SER A 42 -27.98 -11.97 -18.41
C SER A 42 -28.10 -12.01 -16.89
N ALA A 43 -27.07 -11.52 -16.19
CA ALA A 43 -26.95 -11.62 -14.72
C ALA A 43 -27.08 -10.27 -14.00
N GLY A 44 -27.18 -9.15 -14.74
CA GLY A 44 -27.07 -7.81 -14.18
C GLY A 44 -25.64 -7.47 -13.74
N MET A 45 -25.45 -6.26 -13.24
CA MET A 45 -24.17 -5.83 -12.67
C MET A 45 -24.03 -6.40 -11.24
N GLN A 46 -23.10 -7.32 -11.07
CA GLN A 46 -22.78 -7.91 -9.77
C GLN A 46 -21.43 -7.40 -9.26
N VAL A 47 -21.36 -7.08 -7.97
CA VAL A 47 -20.17 -6.52 -7.32
C VAL A 47 -19.63 -7.56 -6.34
N TYR A 48 -18.35 -7.87 -6.47
CA TYR A 48 -17.65 -8.82 -5.60
C TYR A 48 -16.57 -8.09 -4.81
N SER A 49 -16.54 -8.30 -3.48
CA SER A 49 -15.42 -7.81 -2.65
C SER A 49 -14.16 -8.62 -2.95
N LEU A 50 -13.04 -7.92 -3.08
CA LEU A 50 -11.71 -8.55 -3.22
C LEU A 50 -11.10 -8.93 -1.85
N GLY A 51 -11.79 -8.64 -0.74
CA GLY A 51 -11.32 -8.95 0.61
C GLY A 51 -10.08 -8.15 1.04
N VAL A 52 -9.76 -7.08 0.35
CA VAL A 52 -8.62 -6.20 0.65
C VAL A 52 -9.03 -4.74 0.59
N THR A 53 -8.37 -3.88 1.39
CA THR A 53 -8.55 -2.44 1.31
C THR A 53 -7.65 -1.85 0.21
N PHE A 54 -7.98 -0.65 -0.26
CA PHE A 54 -7.16 0.07 -1.24
C PHE A 54 -5.87 0.67 -0.63
N GLN A 55 -5.58 0.42 0.63
CA GLN A 55 -4.43 0.95 1.36
C GLN A 55 -3.09 0.69 0.65
N VAL A 56 -2.83 -0.56 0.26
CA VAL A 56 -1.64 -0.93 -0.52
C VAL A 56 -1.60 -0.16 -1.84
N GLY A 57 -2.76 -0.01 -2.50
CA GLY A 57 -2.86 0.79 -3.72
C GLY A 57 -2.47 2.25 -3.51
N ALA A 58 -2.91 2.87 -2.42
CA ALA A 58 -2.55 4.26 -2.08
C ALA A 58 -1.04 4.44 -1.87
N VAL A 59 -0.39 3.49 -1.18
CA VAL A 59 1.06 3.47 -0.98
C VAL A 59 1.80 3.43 -2.31
N LEU A 60 1.44 2.48 -3.19
CA LEU A 60 2.08 2.27 -4.48
C LEU A 60 1.78 3.41 -5.46
N LEU A 61 0.55 3.92 -5.48
CA LEU A 61 0.15 5.06 -6.32
C LEU A 61 0.94 6.31 -5.94
N THR A 62 1.09 6.57 -4.64
CA THR A 62 1.93 7.68 -4.16
C THR A 62 3.38 7.52 -4.61
N GLY A 63 3.93 6.29 -4.60
CA GLY A 63 5.25 5.98 -5.17
C GLY A 63 5.34 6.32 -6.65
N CYS A 64 4.39 5.85 -7.44
CA CYS A 64 4.35 6.06 -8.88
C CYS A 64 4.17 7.53 -9.31
N LEU A 65 3.51 8.37 -8.51
CA LEU A 65 3.21 9.77 -8.84
C LEU A 65 4.12 10.76 -8.12
N GLY A 66 4.36 10.57 -6.82
CA GLY A 66 5.14 11.48 -5.99
C GLY A 66 6.64 11.19 -5.93
N GLY A 67 7.05 9.99 -6.40
CA GLY A 67 8.43 9.53 -6.36
C GLY A 67 8.88 9.05 -4.97
N LYS A 68 10.08 8.47 -4.93
CA LYS A 68 10.60 7.72 -3.77
C LYS A 68 10.60 8.49 -2.45
N THR A 69 11.00 9.77 -2.46
CA THR A 69 11.15 10.55 -1.23
C THR A 69 9.79 10.96 -0.65
N ALA A 70 8.90 11.50 -1.50
CA ALA A 70 7.57 11.94 -1.05
C ALA A 70 6.74 10.74 -0.55
N ALA A 71 6.77 9.62 -1.27
CA ALA A 71 6.05 8.42 -0.90
C ALA A 71 6.56 7.82 0.43
N ALA A 72 7.87 7.68 0.60
CA ALA A 72 8.43 7.19 1.87
C ALA A 72 8.11 8.14 3.04
N THR A 73 8.19 9.47 2.83
CA THR A 73 7.82 10.46 3.86
C THR A 73 6.34 10.34 4.24
N ALA A 74 5.45 10.13 3.27
CA ALA A 74 4.02 9.89 3.53
C ALA A 74 3.80 8.68 4.44
N GLN A 75 4.50 7.57 4.19
CA GLN A 75 4.33 6.34 4.97
C GLN A 75 4.97 6.44 6.36
N ILE A 76 6.09 7.15 6.51
CA ILE A 76 6.65 7.47 7.82
C ILE A 76 5.64 8.30 8.64
N ALA A 77 5.07 9.35 8.03
CA ALA A 77 4.06 10.18 8.67
C ALA A 77 2.80 9.37 9.04
N TYR A 78 2.32 8.49 8.13
CA TYR A 78 1.20 7.60 8.38
C TYR A 78 1.43 6.71 9.60
N LEU A 79 2.60 6.09 9.70
CA LEU A 79 2.98 5.20 10.79
C LEU A 79 3.08 5.95 12.12
N VAL A 80 3.76 7.10 12.12
CA VAL A 80 3.91 7.95 13.30
C VAL A 80 2.55 8.45 13.79
N LEU A 81 1.70 8.95 12.90
CA LEU A 81 0.37 9.42 13.26
C LEU A 81 -0.51 8.28 13.79
N GLY A 82 -0.47 7.09 13.18
CA GLY A 82 -1.26 5.96 13.64
C GLY A 82 -0.87 5.48 15.04
N LEU A 83 0.41 5.54 15.38
CA LEU A 83 0.88 5.21 16.72
C LEU A 83 0.54 6.32 17.73
N LEU A 84 0.79 7.60 17.40
CA LEU A 84 0.66 8.70 18.35
C LEU A 84 -0.80 9.16 18.51
N LEU A 85 -1.57 9.35 17.42
CA LEU A 85 -2.92 9.87 17.53
C LEU A 85 -3.86 8.90 18.27
N PHE A 86 -3.70 7.62 18.08
CA PHE A 86 -4.46 6.64 18.85
C PHE A 86 -4.04 6.65 20.32
N GLN A 87 -2.73 6.73 20.60
CA GLN A 87 -2.21 6.73 21.96
C GLN A 87 -2.69 7.93 22.78
N PHE A 88 -2.74 9.13 22.17
CA PHE A 88 -3.08 10.36 22.90
C PHE A 88 -4.55 10.77 22.78
N PHE A 89 -5.21 10.46 21.66
CA PHE A 89 -6.56 10.93 21.34
C PHE A 89 -7.56 9.80 21.08
N GLY A 90 -7.15 8.54 21.07
CA GLY A 90 -8.01 7.40 20.74
C GLY A 90 -8.49 7.37 19.29
N LEU A 91 -7.86 8.14 18.37
CA LEU A 91 -8.27 8.21 16.96
C LEU A 91 -7.69 7.04 16.19
N PRO A 92 -8.52 6.12 15.65
CA PRO A 92 -8.05 4.98 14.89
C PRO A 92 -7.58 5.43 13.50
N ILE A 93 -6.28 5.28 13.20
CA ILE A 93 -5.69 5.56 11.90
C ILE A 93 -5.46 4.25 11.13
N PHE A 94 -5.13 3.16 11.82
CA PHE A 94 -5.01 1.83 11.24
C PHE A 94 -6.35 1.10 11.26
N ALA A 95 -6.54 0.14 10.37
CA ALA A 95 -7.80 -0.60 10.26
C ALA A 95 -8.24 -1.29 11.56
N GLN A 96 -7.31 -1.69 12.41
CA GLN A 96 -7.56 -2.37 13.69
C GLN A 96 -7.26 -1.48 14.91
N GLY A 97 -7.25 -0.14 14.75
CA GLY A 97 -7.02 0.80 15.83
C GLY A 97 -5.72 1.58 15.69
N GLY A 98 -4.77 1.39 16.59
CA GLY A 98 -3.48 2.11 16.61
C GLY A 98 -2.83 2.06 17.99
N GLY A 99 -1.93 3.03 18.26
CA GLY A 99 -1.20 3.16 19.51
C GLY A 99 0.03 2.26 19.59
N LEU A 100 0.79 2.41 20.65
CA LEU A 100 2.05 1.67 20.82
C LEU A 100 1.86 0.16 20.93
N ASP A 101 0.71 -0.27 21.46
CA ASP A 101 0.36 -1.69 21.56
C ASP A 101 0.16 -2.36 20.19
N TYR A 102 -0.08 -1.57 19.13
CA TYR A 102 -0.23 -2.07 17.77
C TYR A 102 1.05 -2.72 17.23
N VAL A 103 2.20 -2.39 17.81
CA VAL A 103 3.48 -3.03 17.49
C VAL A 103 3.42 -4.56 17.67
N HIS A 104 2.58 -5.08 18.54
CA HIS A 104 2.43 -6.51 18.76
C HIS A 104 1.41 -7.19 17.81
N GLU A 105 0.75 -6.42 16.94
CA GLU A 105 -0.20 -6.97 15.98
C GLU A 105 0.51 -7.60 14.77
N PRO A 106 0.02 -8.73 14.24
CA PRO A 106 0.61 -9.40 13.08
C PRO A 106 0.72 -8.51 11.83
N THR A 107 -0.18 -7.55 11.68
CA THR A 107 -0.23 -6.62 10.56
C THR A 107 0.82 -5.52 10.61
N PHE A 108 1.43 -5.26 11.77
CA PHE A 108 2.36 -4.16 11.95
C PHE A 108 3.58 -4.25 11.03
N GLY A 109 4.10 -5.45 10.81
CA GLY A 109 5.23 -5.66 9.90
C GLY A 109 4.94 -5.24 8.46
N TYR A 110 3.71 -5.44 8.00
CA TYR A 110 3.25 -4.98 6.67
C TYR A 110 3.19 -3.46 6.60
N LEU A 111 2.74 -2.79 7.68
CA LEU A 111 2.71 -1.32 7.76
C LEU A 111 4.14 -0.74 7.75
N VAL A 112 5.08 -1.33 8.49
CA VAL A 112 6.50 -0.95 8.42
C VAL A 112 7.04 -1.15 7.01
N GLY A 113 6.65 -2.22 6.34
CA GLY A 113 7.00 -2.52 4.96
C GLY A 113 6.52 -1.46 3.94
N PHE A 114 5.50 -0.65 4.26
CA PHE A 114 5.04 0.43 3.38
C PHE A 114 6.13 1.47 3.09
N ILE A 115 6.99 1.77 4.07
CA ILE A 115 8.06 2.75 3.91
C ILE A 115 9.05 2.34 2.80
N PRO A 116 9.74 1.19 2.91
CA PRO A 116 10.66 0.75 1.86
C PRO A 116 9.93 0.39 0.55
N ALA A 117 8.70 -0.11 0.61
CA ALA A 117 7.90 -0.41 -0.57
C ALA A 117 7.59 0.85 -1.38
N ALA A 118 7.12 1.92 -0.73
CA ALA A 118 6.86 3.21 -1.36
C ALA A 118 8.15 3.81 -1.96
N TRP A 119 9.27 3.67 -1.24
CA TRP A 119 10.57 4.14 -1.73
C TRP A 119 11.02 3.37 -2.98
N ILE A 120 10.98 2.04 -2.96
CA ILE A 120 11.39 1.20 -4.10
C ILE A 120 10.46 1.41 -5.29
N CYS A 121 9.14 1.40 -5.07
CA CYS A 121 8.16 1.67 -6.11
C CYS A 121 8.42 3.03 -6.77
N GLY A 122 8.58 4.08 -5.97
CA GLY A 122 8.85 5.43 -6.48
C GLY A 122 10.22 5.56 -7.15
N TYR A 123 11.23 4.84 -6.67
CA TYR A 123 12.55 4.80 -7.30
C TYR A 123 12.47 4.18 -8.70
N LEU A 124 11.85 3.01 -8.83
CA LEU A 124 11.72 2.30 -10.10
C LEU A 124 10.83 3.05 -11.09
N ALA A 125 9.73 3.64 -10.64
CA ALA A 125 8.78 4.36 -11.48
C ALA A 125 9.38 5.59 -12.17
N PHE A 126 10.42 6.20 -11.57
CA PHE A 126 11.05 7.42 -12.11
C PHE A 126 12.42 7.19 -12.78
N GLN A 127 12.83 5.95 -13.00
CA GLN A 127 14.09 5.66 -13.71
C GLN A 127 14.02 5.96 -15.20
N GLU A 128 12.82 5.82 -15.80
CA GLU A 128 12.61 6.00 -17.25
C GLU A 128 11.29 6.73 -17.52
N THR A 129 11.00 6.97 -18.80
CA THR A 129 9.71 7.50 -19.24
C THR A 129 8.56 6.61 -18.77
N PRO A 130 7.39 7.17 -18.43
CA PRO A 130 6.27 6.40 -17.91
C PRO A 130 5.70 5.46 -19.00
N LYS A 131 5.92 4.17 -18.82
CA LYS A 131 5.30 3.08 -19.57
C LYS A 131 4.45 2.25 -18.63
N LEU A 132 3.36 1.70 -19.15
CA LEU A 132 2.43 0.90 -18.33
C LEU A 132 3.15 -0.28 -17.67
N GLU A 133 3.96 -1.03 -18.44
CA GLU A 133 4.70 -2.19 -17.95
C GLU A 133 5.69 -1.81 -16.85
N ARG A 134 6.31 -0.63 -16.98
CA ARG A 134 7.27 -0.12 -15.99
C ARG A 134 6.57 0.22 -14.68
N LEU A 135 5.41 0.88 -14.75
CA LEU A 135 4.63 1.22 -13.57
C LEU A 135 4.04 -0.02 -12.91
N ALA A 136 3.60 -1.01 -13.70
CA ALA A 136 3.18 -2.30 -13.18
C ALA A 136 4.32 -3.04 -12.46
N PHE A 137 5.51 -3.09 -13.07
CA PHE A 137 6.70 -3.69 -12.45
C PHE A 137 7.11 -2.96 -11.16
N SER A 138 7.06 -1.61 -11.16
CA SER A 138 7.39 -0.81 -9.98
C SER A 138 6.43 -1.08 -8.83
N SER A 139 5.12 -1.15 -9.13
CA SER A 139 4.08 -1.45 -8.15
C SER A 139 4.17 -2.88 -7.65
N LEU A 140 4.41 -3.85 -8.53
CA LEU A 140 4.60 -5.25 -8.14
C LEU A 140 5.83 -5.43 -7.25
N SER A 141 6.94 -4.74 -7.56
CA SER A 141 8.14 -4.74 -6.72
C SER A 141 7.85 -4.17 -5.33
N GLY A 142 7.08 -3.06 -5.25
CA GLY A 142 6.64 -2.50 -3.98
C GLY A 142 5.76 -3.47 -3.19
N LEU A 143 4.81 -4.15 -3.84
CA LEU A 143 3.99 -5.18 -3.20
C LEU A 143 4.85 -6.32 -2.63
N GLY A 144 5.83 -6.80 -3.40
CA GLY A 144 6.77 -7.82 -2.94
C GLY A 144 7.54 -7.41 -1.69
N VAL A 145 7.94 -6.13 -1.60
CA VAL A 145 8.62 -5.58 -0.42
C VAL A 145 7.69 -5.54 0.79
N ILE A 146 6.42 -5.18 0.62
CA ILE A 146 5.41 -5.21 1.71
C ILE A 146 5.32 -6.61 2.31
N HIS A 147 5.17 -7.62 1.46
CA HIS A 147 5.09 -9.01 1.91
C HIS A 147 6.39 -9.50 2.53
N LEU A 148 7.54 -9.13 1.98
CA LEU A 148 8.84 -9.47 2.55
C LEU A 148 8.97 -8.98 4.00
N PHE A 149 8.64 -7.70 4.23
CA PHE A 149 8.69 -7.12 5.58
C PHE A 149 7.64 -7.73 6.50
N GLY A 150 6.41 -7.92 6.01
CA GLY A 150 5.33 -8.55 6.77
C GLY A 150 5.69 -9.97 7.21
N LEU A 151 6.15 -10.81 6.28
CA LEU A 151 6.55 -12.19 6.57
C LEU A 151 7.77 -12.25 7.50
N SER A 152 8.76 -11.38 7.31
CA SER A 152 9.92 -11.29 8.20
C SER A 152 9.49 -10.94 9.62
N TYR A 153 8.55 -9.99 9.76
CA TYR A 153 8.00 -9.60 11.04
C TYR A 153 7.22 -10.73 11.71
N LEU A 154 6.34 -11.41 10.98
CA LEU A 154 5.59 -12.57 11.48
C LEU A 154 6.53 -13.68 11.95
N THR A 155 7.59 -13.96 11.18
CA THR A 155 8.58 -14.98 11.54
C THR A 155 9.32 -14.61 12.83
N LEU A 156 9.84 -13.39 12.91
CA LEU A 156 10.56 -12.91 14.10
C LEU A 156 9.64 -12.86 15.33
N GLY A 157 8.43 -12.32 15.16
CA GLY A 157 7.46 -12.19 16.23
C GLY A 157 6.95 -13.52 16.76
N SER A 158 6.80 -14.52 15.88
CA SER A 158 6.46 -15.88 16.25
C SER A 158 7.60 -16.58 17.01
N LEU A 159 8.84 -16.41 16.53
CA LEU A 159 10.03 -16.99 17.19
C LEU A 159 10.28 -16.39 18.57
N LEU A 160 10.06 -15.08 18.73
CA LEU A 160 10.30 -14.36 19.98
C LEU A 160 9.07 -14.32 20.90
N GLY A 161 7.91 -14.78 20.44
CA GLY A 161 6.69 -14.90 21.23
C GLY A 161 6.04 -13.57 21.63
N TRP A 162 6.28 -12.49 20.87
CA TRP A 162 5.72 -11.18 21.22
C TRP A 162 4.41 -10.81 20.53
N LEU A 163 3.95 -11.63 19.56
CA LEU A 163 2.71 -11.35 18.86
C LEU A 163 1.49 -11.61 19.73
N LYS A 164 0.51 -10.70 19.74
CA LYS A 164 -0.74 -10.83 20.48
C LYS A 164 -1.65 -11.98 20.03
N ALA A 165 -1.55 -12.40 18.79
CA ALA A 165 -2.45 -13.38 18.17
C ALA A 165 -1.97 -14.83 18.26
N THR A 166 -1.23 -15.21 19.27
CA THR A 166 -0.45 -16.45 19.32
C THR A 166 -1.22 -17.74 19.58
N ALA A 167 -2.55 -17.74 19.59
CA ALA A 167 -3.32 -18.98 19.57
C ALA A 167 -3.36 -19.66 18.19
N ALA A 168 -3.11 -18.91 17.10
CA ALA A 168 -3.09 -19.44 15.76
C ALA A 168 -1.69 -19.97 15.40
N PRO A 169 -1.57 -21.13 14.75
CA PRO A 169 -0.29 -21.65 14.29
C PRO A 169 0.34 -20.69 13.25
N TYR A 170 1.67 -20.57 13.26
CA TYR A 170 2.45 -19.69 12.38
C TYR A 170 2.03 -19.75 10.90
N TRP A 171 1.77 -20.91 10.39
CA TRP A 171 1.33 -21.19 9.05
C TRP A 171 -0.04 -20.55 8.71
N GLU A 172 -0.96 -20.52 9.66
CA GLU A 172 -2.26 -19.84 9.51
C GLU A 172 -2.11 -18.32 9.42
N LEU A 173 -1.16 -17.74 10.16
CA LEU A 173 -0.81 -16.32 10.07
C LEU A 173 -0.28 -15.97 8.67
N ILE A 174 0.62 -16.79 8.11
CA ILE A 174 1.12 -16.60 6.73
C ILE A 174 -0.03 -16.65 5.73
N PHE A 175 -0.89 -17.64 5.85
CA PHE A 175 -2.01 -17.81 4.94
C PHE A 175 -2.96 -16.61 5.00
N THR A 176 -3.35 -16.20 6.20
CA THR A 176 -4.32 -15.11 6.43
C THR A 176 -3.78 -13.75 6.02
N TYR A 177 -2.53 -13.43 6.35
CA TYR A 177 -1.98 -12.07 6.15
C TYR A 177 -1.19 -11.90 4.85
N SER A 178 -0.78 -12.99 4.19
CA SER A 178 -0.05 -12.90 2.92
C SER A 178 -0.74 -13.59 1.76
N LEU A 179 -1.08 -14.88 1.87
CA LEU A 179 -1.57 -15.63 0.71
C LEU A 179 -3.00 -15.25 0.35
N LEU A 180 -3.89 -15.14 1.33
CA LEU A 180 -5.29 -14.81 1.11
C LEU A 180 -5.52 -13.42 0.48
N PRO A 181 -4.81 -12.35 0.90
CA PRO A 181 -4.97 -11.03 0.30
C PRO A 181 -4.29 -10.88 -1.08
N LEU A 182 -3.31 -11.73 -1.42
CA LEU A 182 -2.48 -11.58 -2.62
C LEU A 182 -3.28 -11.44 -3.93
N PRO A 183 -4.28 -12.27 -4.23
CA PRO A 183 -5.05 -12.13 -5.48
C PRO A 183 -5.73 -10.76 -5.59
N GLY A 184 -6.36 -10.29 -4.52
CA GLY A 184 -6.99 -8.95 -4.47
C GLY A 184 -5.97 -7.83 -4.63
N GLN A 185 -4.82 -7.93 -3.97
CA GLN A 185 -3.75 -6.95 -4.07
C GLN A 185 -3.11 -6.90 -5.48
N LEU A 186 -3.04 -8.03 -6.20
CA LEU A 186 -2.57 -8.04 -7.59
C LEU A 186 -3.53 -7.27 -8.51
N VAL A 187 -4.84 -7.39 -8.30
CA VAL A 187 -5.83 -6.57 -9.03
C VAL A 187 -5.63 -5.09 -8.71
N VAL A 188 -5.40 -4.75 -7.44
CA VAL A 188 -5.08 -3.38 -7.02
C VAL A 188 -3.80 -2.85 -7.70
N VAL A 189 -2.76 -3.66 -7.79
CA VAL A 189 -1.51 -3.31 -8.51
C VAL A 189 -1.77 -2.99 -9.98
N CYS A 190 -2.59 -3.79 -10.66
CA CYS A 190 -2.97 -3.51 -12.04
C CYS A 190 -3.74 -2.18 -12.16
N ALA A 191 -4.71 -1.94 -11.29
CA ALA A 191 -5.45 -0.67 -11.26
C ALA A 191 -4.52 0.52 -11.00
N VAL A 192 -3.61 0.42 -10.03
CA VAL A 192 -2.60 1.45 -9.73
C VAL A 192 -1.73 1.75 -10.94
N ALA A 193 -1.26 0.73 -11.65
CA ALA A 193 -0.41 0.92 -12.84
C ALA A 193 -1.15 1.72 -13.94
N VAL A 194 -2.42 1.38 -14.19
CA VAL A 194 -3.26 2.09 -15.17
C VAL A 194 -3.53 3.52 -14.72
N ILE A 195 -3.96 3.72 -13.47
CA ILE A 195 -4.25 5.05 -12.93
C ILE A 195 -2.98 5.92 -12.96
N ALA A 196 -1.85 5.40 -12.50
CA ALA A 196 -0.58 6.12 -12.50
C ALA A 196 -0.13 6.48 -13.93
N PHE A 197 -0.31 5.57 -14.89
CA PHE A 197 0.01 5.81 -16.28
C PHE A 197 -0.83 6.97 -16.84
N LEU A 198 -2.14 6.93 -16.66
CA LEU A 198 -3.05 8.00 -17.11
C LEU A 198 -2.74 9.34 -16.43
N MET A 199 -2.58 9.34 -15.11
CA MET A 199 -2.29 10.57 -14.35
C MET A 199 -0.93 11.17 -14.72
N ARG A 200 0.09 10.37 -14.95
CA ARG A 200 1.40 10.90 -15.37
C ARG A 200 1.34 11.53 -16.76
N HIS A 201 0.54 11.00 -17.68
CA HIS A 201 0.33 11.62 -19.00
C HIS A 201 -0.51 12.91 -18.92
N LEU A 202 -1.45 13.00 -17.97
CA LEU A 202 -2.28 14.19 -17.80
C LEU A 202 -1.58 15.32 -17.03
N LEU A 203 -0.75 14.98 -16.02
CA LEU A 203 -0.17 15.97 -15.12
C LEU A 203 1.23 16.42 -15.52
N PHE A 204 1.97 15.60 -16.26
CA PHE A 204 3.40 15.85 -16.53
C PHE A 204 3.76 15.94 -18.01
N TYR A 205 2.77 15.85 -18.93
CA TYR A 205 2.98 16.00 -20.38
C TYR A 205 1.90 16.87 -21.01
#